data_2b45bd52748149af0556ce6077fa2362
#
_entry.id   2b45bd52748149af0556ce6077fa2362
#
_cell.length_a   1.000
_cell.length_b   1.000
_cell.length_c   1.000
_cell.angle_alpha   90.00
_cell.angle_beta   90.00
_cell.angle_gamma   90.00
#
_symmetry.space_group_name_H-M   'P 1'
#
loop_
_entity.id
_entity.type
_entity.pdbx_description
1 polymer ?
#
loop_
_entity_poly.entity_id
_entity_poly.type
_entity_poly.pdbx_seq_one_letter_code
_entity_poly.pdbx_strand_id
1 'polypeptide(L)'
;MVQGGDFLKGDGTGCISIYGSKFADENFVLRHTGPGLLSMANSGPDSNGCQFFITCAKTEWLDGKHVVFGRVLGDGLLTLRKLENVATGANNKPRLACVVAQCGEM
;
A
#
# COMPACT_ATOMS: atom_id res chain seq x y z
N MET A 1 -2.69 6.52 -6.23
CA MET A 1 -2.31 5.77 -5.03
C MET A 1 -0.81 5.81 -4.81
N VAL A 2 -0.38 5.56 -3.61
CA VAL A 2 1.04 5.41 -3.25
C VAL A 2 1.24 3.97 -2.81
N GLN A 3 2.15 3.25 -3.46
CA GLN A 3 2.42 1.84 -3.17
C GLN A 3 3.83 1.67 -2.63
N GLY A 4 3.99 0.80 -1.64
CA GLY A 4 5.27 0.50 -1.01
C GLY A 4 5.29 -0.87 -0.37
N GLY A 5 6.34 -1.13 0.39
CA GLY A 5 6.46 -2.35 1.18
C GLY A 5 7.33 -3.45 0.59
N ASP A 6 7.81 -3.33 -0.64
CA ASP A 6 8.70 -4.34 -1.21
C ASP A 6 10.14 -4.14 -0.71
N PHE A 7 10.37 -4.55 0.52
CA PHE A 7 11.71 -4.51 1.11
C PHE A 7 12.60 -5.68 0.63
N LEU A 8 11.99 -6.67 -0.03
CA LEU A 8 12.71 -7.86 -0.49
C LEU A 8 13.49 -7.60 -1.78
N LYS A 9 12.85 -6.98 -2.77
CA LYS A 9 13.44 -6.70 -4.09
C LYS A 9 13.47 -5.22 -4.46
N GLY A 10 12.61 -4.42 -3.89
CA GLY A 10 12.56 -2.98 -4.13
C GLY A 10 12.02 -2.56 -5.50
N ASP A 11 11.46 -3.49 -6.27
CA ASP A 11 10.98 -3.26 -7.63
C ASP A 11 9.49 -3.53 -7.84
N GLY A 12 8.78 -3.87 -6.77
CA GLY A 12 7.35 -4.18 -6.84
C GLY A 12 7.04 -5.66 -7.11
N THR A 13 8.05 -6.53 -7.17
CA THR A 13 7.84 -7.96 -7.41
C THR A 13 8.02 -8.82 -6.16
N GLY A 14 8.51 -8.26 -5.07
CA GLY A 14 8.75 -9.00 -3.83
C GLY A 14 7.46 -9.40 -3.14
N CYS A 15 7.42 -10.62 -2.63
CA CYS A 15 6.28 -11.12 -1.87
C CYS A 15 6.78 -12.03 -0.74
N ILE A 16 6.65 -11.56 0.49
CA ILE A 16 7.01 -12.30 1.70
C ILE A 16 6.12 -11.83 2.85
N SER A 17 5.90 -12.68 3.84
CA SER A 17 5.12 -12.32 5.02
C SER A 17 5.70 -13.00 6.26
N ILE A 18 5.14 -12.69 7.42
CA ILE A 18 5.50 -13.39 8.67
C ILE A 18 5.12 -14.87 8.63
N TYR A 19 4.28 -15.28 7.68
CA TYR A 19 3.89 -16.68 7.49
C TYR A 19 4.74 -17.40 6.44
N GLY A 20 5.78 -16.71 5.92
CA GLY A 20 6.66 -17.22 4.88
C GLY A 20 6.44 -16.52 3.55
N SER A 21 5.44 -16.91 2.78
CA SER A 21 5.13 -16.29 1.48
C SER A 21 3.79 -15.58 1.51
N LYS A 22 2.83 -16.00 0.70
CA LYS A 22 1.52 -15.39 0.57
C LYS A 22 0.58 -15.81 1.71
N PHE A 23 -0.39 -14.96 2.02
CA PHE A 23 -1.43 -15.29 2.98
C PHE A 23 -2.81 -14.85 2.48
N ALA A 24 -3.84 -15.48 3.05
CA ALA A 24 -5.22 -15.32 2.61
C ALA A 24 -5.76 -13.91 2.90
N ASP A 25 -6.74 -13.50 2.11
CA ASP A 25 -7.51 -12.28 2.37
C ASP A 25 -8.31 -12.44 3.65
N GLU A 26 -8.14 -11.52 4.61
CA GLU A 26 -8.80 -11.58 5.90
C GLU A 26 -10.31 -11.39 5.76
N ASN A 27 -10.72 -10.31 5.12
CA ASN A 27 -12.11 -9.98 4.81
C ASN A 27 -12.16 -8.77 3.88
N PHE A 28 -13.36 -8.43 3.42
CA PHE A 28 -13.59 -7.25 2.59
C PHE A 28 -14.67 -6.33 3.19
N VAL A 29 -14.74 -6.28 4.51
CA VAL A 29 -15.74 -5.46 5.24
C VAL A 29 -15.58 -3.97 4.92
N LEU A 30 -14.34 -3.48 4.92
CA LEU A 30 -14.04 -2.09 4.62
C LEU A 30 -13.85 -1.89 3.12
N ARG A 31 -14.32 -0.75 2.61
CA ARG A 31 -14.27 -0.40 1.20
C ARG A 31 -13.35 0.79 0.97
N HIS A 32 -12.91 0.98 -0.26
CA HIS A 32 -12.02 2.08 -0.66
C HIS A 32 -12.83 3.35 -0.91
N THR A 33 -13.32 3.95 0.17
CA THR A 33 -14.32 5.04 0.14
C THR A 33 -13.75 6.43 -0.08
N GLY A 34 -12.45 6.60 0.02
CA GLY A 34 -11.81 7.91 -0.13
C GLY A 34 -10.30 7.82 0.03
N PRO A 35 -9.62 8.96 0.11
CA PRO A 35 -8.16 9.00 0.28
C PRO A 35 -7.74 8.60 1.70
N GLY A 36 -6.49 8.15 1.82
CA GLY A 36 -5.86 7.89 3.11
C GLY A 36 -6.15 6.52 3.70
N LEU A 37 -6.63 5.56 2.91
CA LEU A 37 -6.85 4.19 3.37
C LEU A 37 -5.66 3.30 3.01
N LEU A 38 -5.22 2.48 3.97
CA LEU A 38 -4.20 1.47 3.75
C LEU A 38 -4.87 0.18 3.30
N SER A 39 -4.38 -0.38 2.21
CA SER A 39 -4.93 -1.59 1.61
C SER A 39 -3.79 -2.49 1.12
N MET A 40 -4.02 -3.80 1.12
CA MET A 40 -3.00 -4.76 0.69
C MET A 40 -2.92 -4.84 -0.84
N ALA A 41 -1.72 -4.72 -1.36
CA ALA A 41 -1.44 -5.09 -2.75
C ALA A 41 -1.43 -6.61 -2.87
N ASN A 42 -1.82 -7.12 -4.03
CA ASN A 42 -1.82 -8.55 -4.30
C ASN A 42 -1.73 -8.83 -5.81
N SER A 43 -1.58 -10.09 -6.16
CA SER A 43 -1.56 -10.58 -7.54
C SER A 43 -2.75 -11.50 -7.84
N GLY A 44 -3.86 -11.33 -7.13
CA GLY A 44 -5.07 -12.12 -7.24
C GLY A 44 -5.58 -12.54 -5.85
N PRO A 45 -6.64 -13.36 -5.78
CA PRO A 45 -7.18 -13.80 -4.50
C PRO A 45 -6.14 -14.50 -3.63
N ASP A 46 -6.17 -14.23 -2.33
CA ASP A 46 -5.34 -14.89 -1.33
C ASP A 46 -3.83 -14.85 -1.64
N SER A 47 -3.35 -13.69 -2.12
CA SER A 47 -1.94 -13.51 -2.49
C SER A 47 -1.29 -12.31 -1.80
N ASN A 48 -1.68 -12.00 -0.57
CA ASN A 48 -1.09 -10.93 0.21
C ASN A 48 0.34 -11.28 0.63
N GLY A 49 1.21 -10.30 0.59
CA GLY A 49 2.62 -10.43 1.01
C GLY A 49 3.05 -9.23 1.83
N CYS A 50 4.11 -8.53 1.40
CA CYS A 50 4.63 -7.37 2.12
C CYS A 50 4.22 -6.03 1.51
N GLN A 51 3.66 -6.01 0.32
CA GLN A 51 3.31 -4.77 -0.36
C GLN A 51 1.93 -4.26 0.05
N PHE A 52 1.84 -2.94 0.14
CA PHE A 52 0.61 -2.25 0.47
C PHE A 52 0.51 -0.97 -0.36
N PHE A 53 -0.67 -0.38 -0.40
CA PHE A 53 -0.85 0.93 -0.99
C PHE A 53 -1.70 1.82 -0.09
N ILE A 54 -1.58 3.12 -0.32
CA ILE A 54 -2.40 4.12 0.35
C ILE A 54 -3.22 4.82 -0.73
N THR A 55 -4.53 4.86 -0.57
CA THR A 55 -5.41 5.50 -1.55
C THR A 55 -5.24 7.00 -1.53
N CYS A 56 -5.27 7.62 -2.71
CA CYS A 56 -5.23 9.08 -2.86
C CYS A 56 -6.60 9.64 -3.28
N ALA A 57 -7.56 8.75 -3.52
CA ALA A 57 -8.94 9.08 -3.88
C ALA A 57 -9.82 7.85 -3.65
N LYS A 58 -11.13 7.99 -3.89
CA LYS A 58 -12.04 6.85 -3.90
C LYS A 58 -11.66 5.90 -5.04
N THR A 59 -11.51 4.60 -4.73
CA THR A 59 -11.11 3.55 -5.68
C THR A 59 -12.05 2.35 -5.56
N GLU A 60 -13.32 2.54 -5.83
CA GLU A 60 -14.36 1.53 -5.61
C GLU A 60 -14.16 0.24 -6.41
N TRP A 61 -13.44 0.30 -7.55
CA TRP A 61 -13.12 -0.89 -8.35
C TRP A 61 -12.18 -1.87 -7.64
N LEU A 62 -11.57 -1.45 -6.54
CA LEU A 62 -10.70 -2.31 -5.71
C LEU A 62 -11.47 -3.03 -4.61
N ASP A 63 -12.73 -2.65 -4.36
CA ASP A 63 -13.55 -3.26 -3.32
C ASP A 63 -13.77 -4.74 -3.61
N GLY A 64 -13.65 -5.56 -2.57
CA GLY A 64 -13.78 -7.02 -2.70
C GLY A 64 -12.58 -7.72 -3.34
N LYS A 65 -11.52 -6.99 -3.68
CA LYS A 65 -10.29 -7.53 -4.27
C LYS A 65 -9.06 -7.26 -3.43
N HIS A 66 -9.04 -6.16 -2.70
CA HIS A 66 -7.94 -5.74 -1.84
C HIS A 66 -8.45 -5.50 -0.42
N VAL A 67 -7.71 -5.97 0.56
CA VAL A 67 -8.11 -5.87 1.97
C VAL A 67 -7.67 -4.53 2.55
N VAL A 68 -8.63 -3.71 2.95
CA VAL A 68 -8.37 -2.46 3.67
C VAL A 68 -8.12 -2.79 5.14
N PHE A 69 -7.00 -2.36 5.70
CA PHE A 69 -6.62 -2.70 7.07
C PHE A 69 -6.22 -1.51 7.95
N GLY A 70 -6.20 -0.30 7.41
CA GLY A 70 -5.79 0.86 8.18
C GLY A 70 -6.13 2.17 7.50
N ARG A 71 -5.82 3.26 8.17
CA ARG A 71 -6.04 4.62 7.65
C ARG A 71 -4.95 5.57 8.12
N VAL A 72 -4.71 6.59 7.34
CA VAL A 72 -3.79 7.68 7.68
C VAL A 72 -4.44 8.58 8.72
N LEU A 73 -3.69 8.97 9.74
CA LEU A 73 -4.15 9.83 10.84
C LEU A 73 -3.56 11.23 10.75
N GLY A 74 -4.33 12.21 11.28
CA GLY A 74 -3.86 13.58 11.49
C GLY A 74 -3.31 14.24 10.23
N ASP A 75 -2.13 14.83 10.35
CA ASP A 75 -1.46 15.53 9.26
C ASP A 75 -0.81 14.60 8.24
N GLY A 76 -0.94 13.29 8.42
CA GLY A 76 -0.41 12.30 7.48
C GLY A 76 -0.97 12.45 6.07
N LEU A 77 -2.19 13.00 5.91
CA LEU A 77 -2.74 13.28 4.57
C LEU A 77 -1.92 14.31 3.81
N LEU A 78 -1.31 15.29 4.48
CA LEU A 78 -0.40 16.24 3.84
C LEU A 78 0.83 15.53 3.31
N THR A 79 1.41 14.63 4.10
CA THR A 79 2.54 13.80 3.68
C THR A 79 2.15 12.92 2.49
N LEU A 80 0.97 12.33 2.52
CA LEU A 80 0.46 11.52 1.41
C LEU A 80 0.37 12.33 0.12
N ARG A 81 -0.12 13.55 0.18
CA ARG A 81 -0.20 14.43 -0.99
C ARG A 81 1.18 14.76 -1.54
N LYS A 82 2.17 14.95 -0.67
CA LYS A 82 3.56 15.17 -1.10
C LYS A 82 4.11 13.93 -1.80
N LEU A 83 3.86 12.74 -1.26
CA LEU A 83 4.28 11.48 -1.89
C LEU A 83 3.61 11.27 -3.25
N GLU A 84 2.34 11.56 -3.36
CA GLU A 84 1.58 11.45 -4.61
C GLU A 84 2.19 12.29 -5.73
N ASN A 85 2.75 13.44 -5.38
CA ASN A 85 3.24 14.44 -6.33
C ASN A 85 4.75 14.39 -6.59
N VAL A 86 5.47 13.39 -6.04
CA VAL A 86 6.92 13.29 -6.31
C VAL A 86 7.17 12.95 -7.78
N ALA A 87 8.29 13.45 -8.31
CA ALA A 87 8.71 13.11 -9.66
C ALA A 87 9.03 11.63 -9.77
N THR A 88 8.52 11.00 -10.82
CA THR A 88 8.69 9.56 -11.04
C THR A 88 9.42 9.28 -12.36
N GLY A 89 10.00 8.10 -12.46
CA GLY A 89 10.63 7.57 -13.65
C GLY A 89 9.89 6.34 -14.18
N ALA A 90 10.63 5.39 -14.70
CA ALA A 90 10.06 4.15 -15.23
C ALA A 90 9.26 3.41 -14.15
N ASN A 91 8.12 2.84 -14.55
CA ASN A 91 7.20 2.08 -13.68
C ASN A 91 6.70 2.88 -12.46
N ASN A 92 6.59 4.22 -12.60
CA ASN A 92 6.18 5.12 -11.53
C ASN A 92 7.08 5.09 -10.30
N LYS A 93 8.32 4.64 -10.44
CA LYS A 93 9.28 4.65 -9.35
C LYS A 93 9.73 6.10 -9.07
N PRO A 94 9.71 6.56 -7.80
CA PRO A 94 10.22 7.89 -7.47
C PRO A 94 11.67 8.05 -7.92
N ARG A 95 12.00 9.21 -8.51
CA ARG A 95 13.38 9.51 -8.94
C ARG A 95 14.34 9.61 -7.75
N LEU A 96 13.86 10.14 -6.63
CA LEU A 96 14.57 10.13 -5.36
C LEU A 96 13.83 9.18 -4.42
N ALA A 97 14.56 8.34 -3.71
CA ALA A 97 13.98 7.33 -2.85
C ALA A 97 13.06 7.96 -1.79
N CYS A 98 11.86 7.40 -1.66
CA CYS A 98 10.94 7.71 -0.56
C CYS A 98 11.03 6.56 0.43
N VAL A 99 11.44 6.88 1.65
CA VAL A 99 11.81 5.86 2.64
C VAL A 99 10.94 6.02 3.89
N VAL A 100 10.50 4.90 4.46
CA VAL A 100 9.89 4.90 5.78
C VAL A 100 10.99 5.19 6.80
N ALA A 101 10.97 6.40 7.37
CA ALA A 101 12.01 6.85 8.27
C ALA A 101 11.91 6.19 9.64
N GLN A 102 10.71 5.88 10.08
CA GLN A 102 10.45 5.27 11.38
C GLN A 102 9.13 4.50 11.33
N CYS A 103 9.10 3.33 11.93
CA CYS A 103 7.89 2.52 12.08
C CYS A 103 8.00 1.68 13.35
N GLY A 104 6.86 1.21 13.83
CA GLY A 104 6.83 0.38 15.01
C GLY A 104 5.41 0.11 15.48
N GLU A 105 5.31 -0.72 16.48
CA GLU A 105 4.07 -1.05 17.17
C GLU A 105 3.95 -0.16 18.41
N MET A 106 2.74 0.35 18.65
CA MET A 106 2.44 1.20 19.81
C MET A 106 1.70 0.42 20.89
#